data_8313a149933f1e6c647ae6594c25582f
#
_entry.id   8313a149933f1e6c647ae6594c25582f
#
_cell.length_a   1.000
_cell.length_b   1.000
_cell.length_c   1.000
_cell.angle_alpha   90.00
_cell.angle_beta   90.00
_cell.angle_gamma   90.00
#
_symmetry.space_group_name_H-M   'P 1'
#
loop_
_entity.id
_entity.type
_entity.pdbx_description
1 polymer ?
#
loop_
_entity_poly.entity_id
_entity_poly.type
_entity_poly.pdbx_seq_one_letter_code
_entity_poly.pdbx_strand_id
1 'polypeptide(L)'
;YQLNNASGALKVIDNLQDKVPTSDEAIAAGLSSVSLLGRFQLVPGDVDLIVDVAHNAQAVAAFVENFTSMPRVGKTHVLIGMMKVKDRASVLSELDAVADTWHLATIHARRGATSDVLYRSLISALGKHKRAKTYDSVRDAWRGVNAIAQPGDTIIAIGSFLVVSEVLEAVR
;
A
#
# COMPACT_ATOMS: atom_id res chain seq x y z
N TYR A 1 5.61 -5.14 -11.39
CA TYR A 1 5.15 -5.41 -10.03
C TYR A 1 4.49 -6.77 -9.89
N GLN A 2 3.61 -7.13 -10.81
CA GLN A 2 2.88 -8.40 -10.78
C GLN A 2 3.58 -9.54 -11.56
N LEU A 3 4.75 -9.30 -12.16
CA LEU A 3 5.44 -10.29 -13.00
C LEU A 3 5.75 -11.60 -12.26
N ASN A 4 6.22 -11.51 -11.01
CA ASN A 4 6.50 -12.69 -10.18
C ASN A 4 5.20 -13.47 -9.85
N ASN A 5 4.10 -12.76 -9.60
CA ASN A 5 2.80 -13.39 -9.37
C ASN A 5 2.25 -14.03 -10.66
N ALA A 6 2.41 -13.35 -11.81
CA ALA A 6 2.06 -13.89 -13.12
C ALA A 6 2.86 -15.15 -13.45
N SER A 7 4.18 -15.15 -13.19
CA SER A 7 5.04 -16.34 -13.37
C SER A 7 4.56 -17.52 -12.52
N GLY A 8 4.19 -17.27 -11.26
CA GLY A 8 3.60 -18.28 -10.40
C GLY A 8 2.26 -18.83 -10.92
N ALA A 9 1.38 -17.94 -11.40
CA ALA A 9 0.10 -18.32 -12.01
C ALA A 9 0.31 -19.18 -13.28
N LEU A 10 1.23 -18.77 -14.15
CA LEU A 10 1.60 -19.53 -15.36
C LEU A 10 2.09 -20.93 -15.00
N LYS A 11 2.93 -21.06 -13.97
CA LYS A 11 3.40 -22.39 -13.54
C LYS A 11 2.27 -23.27 -12.99
N VAL A 12 1.28 -22.69 -12.31
CA VAL A 12 0.08 -23.44 -11.88
C VAL A 12 -0.73 -23.89 -13.07
N ILE A 13 -0.98 -23.01 -14.06
CA ILE A 13 -1.70 -23.35 -15.29
C ILE A 13 -0.99 -24.46 -16.04
N ASP A 14 0.32 -24.37 -16.22
CA ASP A 14 1.16 -25.38 -16.87
C ASP A 14 1.01 -26.76 -16.22
N ASN A 15 1.06 -26.81 -14.88
CA ASN A 15 0.90 -28.06 -14.13
C ASN A 15 -0.54 -28.63 -14.16
N LEU A 16 -1.53 -27.84 -14.56
CA LEU A 16 -2.93 -28.23 -14.62
C LEU A 16 -3.44 -28.45 -16.05
N GLN A 17 -2.60 -28.31 -17.09
CA GLN A 17 -3.01 -28.42 -18.48
C GLN A 17 -3.73 -29.72 -18.82
N ASP A 18 -3.34 -30.86 -18.21
CA ASP A 18 -3.99 -32.15 -18.40
C ASP A 18 -5.43 -32.18 -17.84
N LYS A 19 -5.74 -31.35 -16.84
CA LYS A 19 -7.05 -31.30 -16.15
C LYS A 19 -7.93 -30.14 -16.62
N VAL A 20 -7.31 -29.02 -16.89
CA VAL A 20 -7.95 -27.76 -17.31
C VAL A 20 -7.16 -27.19 -18.48
N PRO A 21 -7.34 -27.73 -19.70
CA PRO A 21 -6.65 -27.24 -20.89
C PRO A 21 -6.94 -25.75 -21.12
N THR A 22 -5.89 -24.93 -21.21
CA THR A 22 -6.00 -23.48 -21.39
C THR A 22 -5.10 -23.07 -22.55
N SER A 23 -5.65 -22.36 -23.56
CA SER A 23 -4.85 -21.91 -24.68
C SER A 23 -3.95 -20.73 -24.33
N ASP A 24 -2.89 -20.53 -25.10
CA ASP A 24 -1.97 -19.40 -24.95
C ASP A 24 -2.69 -18.05 -25.13
N GLU A 25 -3.68 -17.98 -26.03
CA GLU A 25 -4.50 -16.80 -26.24
C GLU A 25 -5.36 -16.47 -25.00
N ALA A 26 -5.93 -17.49 -24.36
CA ALA A 26 -6.72 -17.31 -23.14
C ALA A 26 -5.81 -16.86 -21.97
N ILE A 27 -4.61 -17.41 -21.87
CA ILE A 27 -3.61 -17.00 -20.90
C ILE A 27 -3.21 -15.54 -21.11
N ALA A 28 -2.87 -15.17 -22.35
CA ALA A 28 -2.48 -13.80 -22.68
C ALA A 28 -3.61 -12.80 -22.41
N ALA A 29 -4.85 -13.13 -22.77
CA ALA A 29 -6.03 -12.33 -22.50
C ALA A 29 -6.27 -12.17 -21.00
N GLY A 30 -6.18 -13.24 -20.21
CA GLY A 30 -6.32 -13.22 -18.76
C GLY A 30 -5.27 -12.35 -18.09
N LEU A 31 -4.00 -12.49 -18.45
CA LEU A 31 -2.91 -11.69 -17.89
C LEU A 31 -3.01 -10.20 -18.26
N SER A 32 -3.50 -9.89 -19.46
CA SER A 32 -3.65 -8.51 -19.93
C SER A 32 -4.85 -7.80 -19.31
N SER A 33 -5.90 -8.54 -18.96
CA SER A 33 -7.15 -7.99 -18.42
C SER A 33 -7.24 -7.99 -16.90
N VAL A 34 -6.36 -8.72 -16.22
CA VAL A 34 -6.44 -8.82 -14.76
C VAL A 34 -6.20 -7.47 -14.10
N SER A 35 -7.15 -7.06 -13.27
CA SER A 35 -7.03 -5.89 -12.39
C SER A 35 -7.28 -6.32 -10.95
N LEU A 36 -6.32 -6.09 -10.09
CA LEU A 36 -6.39 -6.45 -8.68
C LEU A 36 -6.53 -5.19 -7.83
N LEU A 37 -7.69 -5.01 -7.22
CA LEU A 37 -7.94 -3.88 -6.33
C LEU A 37 -6.94 -3.85 -5.17
N GLY A 38 -6.40 -2.67 -4.90
CA GLY A 38 -5.43 -2.49 -3.81
C GLY A 38 -4.08 -3.16 -4.05
N ARG A 39 -3.67 -3.37 -5.30
CA ARG A 39 -2.35 -3.85 -5.70
C ARG A 39 -1.66 -2.83 -6.59
N PHE A 40 -0.89 -1.94 -5.97
CA PHE A 40 -0.27 -0.80 -6.65
C PHE A 40 -1.28 -0.05 -7.54
N GLN A 41 -2.47 0.16 -7.00
CA GLN A 41 -3.57 0.78 -7.75
C GLN A 41 -3.40 2.30 -7.70
N LEU A 42 -3.16 2.89 -8.87
CA LEU A 42 -3.11 4.34 -9.05
C LEU A 42 -4.52 4.89 -9.29
N VAL A 43 -4.88 5.90 -8.54
CA VAL A 43 -6.05 6.75 -8.77
C VAL A 43 -5.51 8.15 -9.07
N PRO A 44 -5.46 8.56 -10.36
CA PRO A 44 -4.86 9.82 -10.76
C PRO A 44 -5.72 11.01 -10.35
N GLY A 45 -5.07 12.15 -10.03
CA GLY A 45 -5.73 13.39 -9.66
C GLY A 45 -4.72 14.54 -9.58
N ASP A 46 -5.17 15.71 -9.10
CA ASP A 46 -4.25 16.81 -8.77
C ASP A 46 -3.23 16.36 -7.70
N VAL A 47 -3.68 15.53 -6.79
CA VAL A 47 -2.88 14.73 -5.86
C VAL A 47 -3.08 13.25 -6.25
N ASP A 48 -2.02 12.58 -6.65
CA ASP A 48 -2.10 11.16 -6.99
C ASP A 48 -2.32 10.31 -5.74
N LEU A 49 -3.23 9.34 -5.82
CA LEU A 49 -3.42 8.35 -4.78
C LEU A 49 -2.96 6.98 -5.26
N ILE A 50 -2.07 6.35 -4.50
CA ILE A 50 -1.66 4.95 -4.72
C ILE A 50 -2.11 4.12 -3.52
N VAL A 51 -2.89 3.08 -3.77
CA VAL A 51 -3.34 2.15 -2.72
C VAL A 51 -2.72 0.77 -2.90
N ASP A 52 -2.20 0.21 -1.80
CA ASP A 52 -1.66 -1.15 -1.79
C ASP A 52 -1.91 -1.85 -0.45
N VAL A 53 -2.24 -3.14 -0.51
CA VAL A 53 -2.48 -3.96 0.68
C VAL A 53 -1.21 -4.60 1.26
N ALA A 54 -0.03 -4.23 0.78
CA ALA A 54 1.24 -4.71 1.31
C ALA A 54 1.35 -4.42 2.81
N HIS A 55 1.74 -5.43 3.58
CA HIS A 55 1.71 -5.39 5.05
C HIS A 55 2.84 -6.21 5.69
N ASN A 56 3.85 -6.58 4.92
CA ASN A 56 5.11 -7.20 5.36
C ASN A 56 6.27 -6.57 4.60
N ALA A 57 7.49 -6.70 5.13
CA ALA A 57 8.69 -6.05 4.59
C ALA A 57 8.93 -6.40 3.12
N GLN A 58 8.83 -7.66 2.73
CA GLN A 58 9.07 -8.10 1.35
C GLN A 58 8.09 -7.47 0.35
N ALA A 59 6.80 -7.45 0.67
CA ALA A 59 5.79 -6.85 -0.20
C ALA A 59 5.96 -5.33 -0.28
N VAL A 60 6.34 -4.69 0.83
CA VAL A 60 6.59 -3.24 0.88
C VAL A 60 7.87 -2.88 0.15
N ALA A 61 8.94 -3.67 0.24
CA ALA A 61 10.16 -3.45 -0.54
C ALA A 61 9.87 -3.48 -2.05
N ALA A 62 9.10 -4.47 -2.52
CA ALA A 62 8.66 -4.53 -3.91
C ALA A 62 7.75 -3.33 -4.31
N PHE A 63 6.90 -2.86 -3.39
CA PHE A 63 6.13 -1.64 -3.59
C PHE A 63 7.04 -0.42 -3.75
N VAL A 64 8.00 -0.23 -2.86
CA VAL A 64 8.96 0.90 -2.85
C VAL A 64 9.80 0.91 -4.12
N GLU A 65 10.29 -0.25 -4.57
CA GLU A 65 11.03 -0.38 -5.84
C GLU A 65 10.20 0.14 -7.02
N ASN A 66 8.95 -0.32 -7.15
CA ASN A 66 8.06 0.14 -8.23
C ASN A 66 7.71 1.62 -8.10
N PHE A 67 7.41 2.10 -6.89
CA PHE A 67 7.10 3.49 -6.63
C PHE A 67 8.28 4.41 -6.97
N THR A 68 9.50 3.99 -6.64
CA THR A 68 10.72 4.77 -6.93
C THR A 68 11.00 4.88 -8.43
N SER A 69 10.54 3.92 -9.24
CA SER A 69 10.68 3.96 -10.70
C SER A 69 9.70 4.92 -11.40
N MET A 70 8.69 5.43 -10.68
CA MET A 70 7.73 6.39 -11.23
C MET A 70 8.28 7.84 -11.18
N PRO A 71 7.96 8.67 -12.18
CA PRO A 71 8.24 10.10 -12.10
C PRO A 71 7.42 10.73 -10.97
N ARG A 72 8.05 11.58 -10.16
CA ARG A 72 7.40 12.28 -9.03
C ARG A 72 7.83 13.74 -9.03
N VAL A 73 6.92 14.62 -8.63
CA VAL A 73 7.18 16.07 -8.59
C VAL A 73 7.14 16.61 -7.17
N GLY A 74 6.07 16.28 -6.41
CA GLY A 74 5.81 16.78 -5.08
C GLY A 74 6.25 15.84 -3.96
N LYS A 75 5.64 16.01 -2.80
CA LYS A 75 5.88 15.21 -1.59
C LYS A 75 5.10 13.91 -1.63
N THR A 76 5.63 12.93 -0.90
CA THR A 76 4.97 11.66 -0.65
C THR A 76 4.43 11.61 0.77
N HIS A 77 3.12 11.46 0.90
CA HIS A 77 2.39 11.32 2.16
C HIS A 77 2.02 9.86 2.37
N VAL A 78 2.58 9.20 3.40
CA VAL A 78 2.24 7.79 3.69
C VAL A 78 1.13 7.73 4.73
N LEU A 79 -0.06 7.28 4.32
CA LEU A 79 -1.16 6.89 5.19
C LEU A 79 -1.09 5.40 5.46
N ILE A 80 -0.85 5.01 6.71
CA ILE A 80 -0.66 3.60 7.06
C ILE A 80 -1.47 3.19 8.29
N GLY A 81 -2.08 2.00 8.20
CA GLY A 81 -2.67 1.27 9.31
C GLY A 81 -2.35 -0.21 9.21
N MET A 82 -2.00 -0.85 10.33
CA MET A 82 -1.51 -2.23 10.33
C MET A 82 -2.20 -3.09 11.40
N MET A 83 -2.09 -4.40 11.25
CA MET A 83 -2.49 -5.36 12.27
C MET A 83 -1.42 -5.51 13.36
N LYS A 84 -1.84 -5.87 14.60
CA LYS A 84 -0.95 -5.99 15.77
C LYS A 84 0.20 -7.00 15.61
N VAL A 85 -0.07 -8.11 14.93
CA VAL A 85 0.87 -9.26 14.79
C VAL A 85 1.83 -9.15 13.61
N LYS A 86 1.96 -7.98 12.99
CA LYS A 86 2.87 -7.76 11.85
C LYS A 86 4.18 -7.16 12.32
N ASP A 87 5.25 -7.42 11.58
CA ASP A 87 6.54 -6.75 11.77
C ASP A 87 6.45 -5.31 11.25
N ARG A 88 5.99 -4.43 12.14
CA ARG A 88 5.77 -3.02 11.83
C ARG A 88 7.08 -2.26 11.62
N ALA A 89 8.11 -2.63 12.38
CA ALA A 89 9.39 -1.93 12.32
C ALA A 89 10.02 -2.07 10.93
N SER A 90 10.11 -3.29 10.41
CA SER A 90 10.64 -3.54 9.06
C SER A 90 9.80 -2.88 7.97
N VAL A 91 8.46 -2.94 8.07
CA VAL A 91 7.56 -2.27 7.11
C VAL A 91 7.77 -0.75 7.09
N LEU A 92 7.85 -0.14 8.28
CA LEU A 92 8.07 1.31 8.38
C LEU A 92 9.47 1.72 7.89
N SER A 93 10.48 0.90 8.15
CA SER A 93 11.84 1.13 7.65
C SER A 93 11.91 1.09 6.13
N GLU A 94 11.24 0.15 5.48
CA GLU A 94 11.20 0.08 4.02
C GLU A 94 10.49 1.30 3.40
N LEU A 95 9.37 1.73 3.99
CA LEU A 95 8.61 2.89 3.50
C LEU A 95 9.32 4.22 3.71
N ASP A 96 10.27 4.31 4.66
CA ASP A 96 11.00 5.55 4.95
C ASP A 96 11.80 6.07 3.75
N ALA A 97 12.22 5.16 2.87
CA ALA A 97 12.92 5.52 1.63
C ALA A 97 12.10 6.44 0.71
N VAL A 98 10.78 6.47 0.88
CA VAL A 98 9.87 7.25 0.01
C VAL A 98 8.96 8.20 0.77
N ALA A 99 8.91 8.15 2.10
CA ALA A 99 7.99 8.91 2.92
C ALA A 99 8.52 10.30 3.29
N ASP A 100 7.86 11.36 2.87
CA ASP A 100 8.11 12.73 3.36
C ASP A 100 7.31 13.04 4.62
N THR A 101 6.10 12.49 4.74
CA THR A 101 5.24 12.62 5.92
C THR A 101 4.51 11.32 6.24
N TRP A 102 4.17 11.13 7.51
CA TRP A 102 3.50 9.95 8.02
C TRP A 102 2.14 10.28 8.62
N HIS A 103 1.11 9.56 8.20
CA HIS A 103 -0.26 9.63 8.71
C HIS A 103 -0.63 8.25 9.24
N LEU A 104 -0.44 8.07 10.56
CA LEU A 104 -0.60 6.78 11.23
C LEU A 104 -2.04 6.63 11.73
N ALA A 105 -2.76 5.66 11.18
CA ALA A 105 -4.17 5.45 11.46
C ALA A 105 -4.41 4.27 12.41
N THR A 106 -5.33 4.43 13.35
CA THR A 106 -5.89 3.34 14.15
C THR A 106 -6.80 2.48 13.27
N ILE A 107 -6.62 1.16 13.31
CA ILE A 107 -7.57 0.21 12.71
C ILE A 107 -8.51 -0.32 13.78
N HIS A 108 -9.79 0.03 13.68
CA HIS A 108 -10.86 -0.43 14.57
C HIS A 108 -11.31 -1.85 14.22
N ALA A 109 -10.44 -2.82 14.47
CA ALA A 109 -10.72 -4.25 14.32
C ALA A 109 -10.08 -5.03 15.48
N ARG A 110 -10.59 -6.23 15.76
CA ARG A 110 -10.11 -7.07 16.88
C ARG A 110 -8.59 -7.21 16.93
N ARG A 111 -7.92 -7.28 15.78
CA ARG A 111 -6.46 -7.37 15.64
C ARG A 111 -5.82 -6.10 15.05
N GLY A 112 -6.53 -5.00 14.99
CA GLY A 112 -6.00 -3.72 14.52
C GLY A 112 -5.00 -3.12 15.50
N ALA A 113 -3.92 -2.52 15.01
CA ALA A 113 -3.03 -1.70 15.82
C ALA A 113 -3.60 -0.30 15.94
N THR A 114 -3.34 0.35 17.10
CA THR A 114 -3.63 1.77 17.27
C THR A 114 -2.53 2.62 16.63
N SER A 115 -2.85 3.85 16.28
CA SER A 115 -1.89 4.83 15.75
C SER A 115 -0.73 5.08 16.72
N ASP A 116 -0.96 5.05 18.04
CA ASP A 116 0.09 5.16 19.07
C ASP A 116 1.08 3.98 19.03
N VAL A 117 0.58 2.77 18.76
CA VAL A 117 1.45 1.59 18.60
C VAL A 117 2.29 1.72 17.34
N LEU A 118 1.72 2.22 16.25
CA LEU A 118 2.46 2.51 15.02
C LEU A 118 3.50 3.60 15.24
N TYR A 119 3.14 4.68 15.92
CA TYR A 119 4.06 5.77 16.23
C TYR A 119 5.27 5.30 17.06
N ARG A 120 5.04 4.48 18.11
CA ARG A 120 6.13 3.88 18.88
C ARG A 120 7.02 2.99 18.03
N SER A 121 6.44 2.20 17.12
CA SER A 121 7.20 1.37 16.19
C SER A 121 8.04 2.23 15.22
N LEU A 122 7.48 3.35 14.73
CA LEU A 122 8.17 4.30 13.85
C LEU A 122 9.38 4.92 14.58
N ILE A 123 9.18 5.41 15.81
CA ILE A 123 10.26 5.98 16.62
C ILE A 123 11.35 4.94 16.93
N SER A 124 10.95 3.70 17.21
CA SER A 124 11.91 2.61 17.50
C SER A 124 12.74 2.23 16.28
N ALA A 125 12.14 2.24 15.09
CA ALA A 125 12.80 1.85 13.85
C ALA A 125 13.68 2.96 13.25
N LEU A 126 13.23 4.22 13.32
CA LEU A 126 13.79 5.33 12.55
C LEU A 126 14.22 6.53 13.41
N GLY A 127 14.05 6.45 14.74
CA GLY A 127 14.30 7.57 15.62
C GLY A 127 13.15 8.60 15.61
N LYS A 128 13.41 9.82 16.08
CA LYS A 128 12.39 10.87 16.20
C LYS A 128 11.92 11.36 14.83
N HIS A 129 10.67 11.09 14.47
CA HIS A 129 10.05 11.58 13.24
C HIS A 129 9.20 12.84 13.51
N LYS A 130 9.70 14.00 13.09
CA LYS A 130 9.02 15.29 13.27
C LYS A 130 7.76 15.48 12.39
N ARG A 131 7.59 14.63 11.36
CA ARG A 131 6.51 14.75 10.35
C ARG A 131 5.47 13.63 10.44
N ALA A 132 5.35 13.00 11.61
CA ALA A 132 4.35 11.97 11.83
C ALA A 132 3.15 12.53 12.61
N LYS A 133 1.94 12.23 12.13
CA LYS A 133 0.66 12.51 12.79
C LYS A 133 -0.08 11.20 13.06
N THR A 134 -0.72 11.13 14.22
CA THR A 134 -1.57 9.99 14.63
C THR A 134 -3.04 10.37 14.49
N TYR A 135 -3.87 9.38 14.14
CA TYR A 135 -5.30 9.56 13.92
C TYR A 135 -6.09 8.39 14.53
N ASP A 136 -7.28 8.71 15.01
CA ASP A 136 -8.16 7.72 15.64
C ASP A 136 -8.79 6.75 14.64
N SER A 137 -8.84 7.10 13.35
CA SER A 137 -9.37 6.24 12.29
C SER A 137 -8.63 6.45 10.97
N VAL A 138 -8.82 5.51 10.03
CA VAL A 138 -8.34 5.66 8.65
C VAL A 138 -9.03 6.85 7.96
N ARG A 139 -10.32 7.04 8.21
CA ARG A 139 -11.09 8.16 7.66
C ARG A 139 -10.56 9.52 8.12
N ASP A 140 -10.18 9.64 9.40
CA ASP A 140 -9.60 10.89 9.92
C ASP A 140 -8.19 11.11 9.37
N ALA A 141 -7.40 10.05 9.21
CA ALA A 141 -6.10 10.13 8.55
C ALA A 141 -6.23 10.57 7.08
N TRP A 142 -7.23 10.04 6.36
CA TRP A 142 -7.53 10.44 4.99
C TRP A 142 -7.91 11.93 4.89
N ARG A 143 -8.81 12.40 5.75
CA ARG A 143 -9.15 13.83 5.84
C ARG A 143 -7.95 14.69 6.17
N GLY A 144 -7.13 14.23 7.12
CA GLY A 144 -5.96 14.96 7.57
C GLY A 144 -4.85 15.07 6.53
N VAL A 145 -4.64 14.06 5.70
CA VAL A 145 -3.66 14.12 4.61
C VAL A 145 -4.16 14.97 3.45
N ASN A 146 -5.44 14.82 3.06
CA ASN A 146 -6.03 15.65 2.00
C ASN A 146 -6.05 17.14 2.33
N ALA A 147 -6.16 17.50 3.60
CA ALA A 147 -6.14 18.91 4.02
C ALA A 147 -4.78 19.60 3.86
N ILE A 148 -3.69 18.83 3.65
CA ILE A 148 -2.32 19.37 3.53
C ILE A 148 -1.63 19.04 2.21
N ALA A 149 -2.10 18.03 1.50
CA ALA A 149 -1.55 17.66 0.21
C ALA A 149 -1.78 18.76 -0.83
N GLN A 150 -0.78 18.99 -1.68
CA GLN A 150 -0.79 20.01 -2.72
C GLN A 150 -0.79 19.33 -4.10
N PRO A 151 -1.24 20.01 -5.16
CA PRO A 151 -1.12 19.49 -6.52
C PRO A 151 0.30 19.03 -6.84
N GLY A 152 0.42 17.82 -7.38
CA GLY A 152 1.70 17.16 -7.68
C GLY A 152 2.24 16.30 -6.53
N ASP A 153 1.63 16.34 -5.33
CA ASP A 153 1.94 15.39 -4.25
C ASP A 153 1.35 14.01 -4.54
N THR A 154 1.87 12.99 -3.85
CA THR A 154 1.34 11.63 -3.90
C THR A 154 0.95 11.17 -2.50
N ILE A 155 -0.25 10.60 -2.36
CA ILE A 155 -0.67 9.91 -1.14
C ILE A 155 -0.55 8.41 -1.37
N ILE A 156 0.19 7.72 -0.50
CA ILE A 156 0.27 6.26 -0.44
C ILE A 156 -0.61 5.79 0.71
N ALA A 157 -1.67 5.02 0.42
CA ALA A 157 -2.49 4.38 1.44
C ALA A 157 -2.19 2.87 1.48
N ILE A 158 -1.58 2.39 2.60
CA ILE A 158 -0.93 1.08 2.66
C ILE A 158 -1.06 0.40 4.03
N GLY A 159 -0.76 -0.90 4.09
CA GLY A 159 -0.56 -1.67 5.33
C GLY A 159 -1.67 -2.64 5.69
N SER A 160 -2.85 -2.54 5.10
CA SER A 160 -3.93 -3.54 5.25
C SER A 160 -5.05 -3.35 4.24
N PHE A 161 -5.85 -4.41 4.04
CA PHE A 161 -7.10 -4.31 3.25
C PHE A 161 -8.08 -3.28 3.83
N LEU A 162 -8.14 -3.12 5.16
CA LEU A 162 -9.03 -2.16 5.81
C LEU A 162 -8.64 -0.71 5.47
N VAL A 163 -7.35 -0.40 5.43
CA VAL A 163 -6.90 0.93 5.00
C VAL A 163 -7.32 1.21 3.56
N VAL A 164 -7.04 0.25 2.67
CA VAL A 164 -7.34 0.40 1.24
C VAL A 164 -8.83 0.54 0.98
N SER A 165 -9.67 -0.30 1.62
CA SER A 165 -11.12 -0.23 1.42
C SER A 165 -11.70 1.09 1.92
N GLU A 166 -11.34 1.53 3.15
CA GLU A 166 -11.86 2.79 3.71
C GLU A 166 -11.43 4.02 2.90
N VAL A 167 -10.19 4.02 2.38
CA VAL A 167 -9.71 5.13 1.53
C VAL A 167 -10.43 5.12 0.18
N LEU A 168 -10.56 3.97 -0.48
CA LEU A 168 -11.28 3.87 -1.75
C LEU A 168 -12.77 4.21 -1.63
N GLU A 169 -13.40 3.92 -0.50
CA GLU A 169 -14.78 4.35 -0.21
C GLU A 169 -14.88 5.87 -0.04
N ALA A 170 -13.85 6.51 0.53
CA ALA A 170 -13.84 7.95 0.75
C ALA A 170 -13.54 8.79 -0.52
N VAL A 171 -13.00 8.16 -1.57
CA VAL A 171 -12.69 8.80 -2.87
C VAL A 171 -13.86 8.71 -3.86
N ARG A 172 -14.81 7.80 -3.63
CA ARG A 172 -16.03 7.65 -4.46
C ARG A 172 -17.02 8.76 -4.18
#